data_be2bbb058e752be215b32299a93a1a06
#
_entry.id   be2bbb058e752be215b32299a93a1a06
#
_cell.length_a   1.000
_cell.length_b   1.000
_cell.length_c   1.000
_cell.angle_alpha   90.00
_cell.angle_beta   90.00
_cell.angle_gamma   90.00
#
_symmetry.space_group_name_H-M   'P 1'
#
loop_
_entity.id
_entity.type
_entity.pdbx_description
1 polymer ?
#
loop_
_entity_poly.entity_id
_entity_poly.type
_entity_poly.pdbx_seq_one_letter_code
_entity_poly.pdbx_strand_id
1 'polypeptide(L)'
;GNSELLHQSSVGLDNLSELNSLISEKIVDEPPATIRDGGIFKFGVDKKLDDLRNKAGEGTDWLKNFESQEREKLDIPNLKIKHNRQFGFFIEVTKSHIDKIPEHYRRRQTMTNAERYTTDDLASWEEIILTADDRAKALERELFIELRSIVSNFSSELATIARKIAITDVICSFAIHARKNSWCKPEIIEGNKIEITSGRHPVLESDGRFVPNDVRIDKKRSFLLLTGPNMGGKSTYLRQTALISILAQSGSFVPAEKAKIGIIDRVFTRVGAHDDLRRGRSTFMMEMIEVAHILRRATEKSLILLDEIGRGTSTFDGLAIAWSVTEDICQRLGARTLFATHYHQLIGLENEFENLKNIHVQVADINGEIRFLHTISEGSCDQSYGVQVAALAGLPISVVERARDLLIFLESQAQGAKAGSNKSPDYRPDGQSSIYGWMLSSNPSEIVNDEFLESNLPSIK
;
A
#
# COMPACT_ATOMS: atom_id res chain seq x y z
N GLY A 1 -27.33 21.66 7.65
CA GLY A 1 -26.48 22.50 6.80
C GLY A 1 -26.72 22.18 5.34
N ASN A 2 -27.14 23.16 4.58
CA ASN A 2 -27.43 23.03 3.15
C ASN A 2 -26.12 23.03 2.36
N SER A 3 -25.42 21.90 2.31
CA SER A 3 -24.28 21.75 1.40
C SER A 3 -24.82 21.33 0.04
N GLU A 4 -24.59 22.13 -0.98
CA GLU A 4 -24.93 21.81 -2.37
C GLU A 4 -24.35 20.46 -2.82
N LEU A 5 -23.15 20.17 -2.39
CA LEU A 5 -22.46 18.90 -2.68
C LEU A 5 -23.17 17.67 -2.08
N LEU A 6 -23.68 17.78 -0.84
CA LEU A 6 -24.47 16.70 -0.21
C LEU A 6 -25.82 16.55 -0.90
N HIS A 7 -26.45 17.65 -1.33
CA HIS A 7 -27.69 17.60 -2.10
C HIS A 7 -27.46 16.92 -3.46
N GLN A 8 -26.43 17.31 -4.21
CA GLN A 8 -26.05 16.67 -5.48
C GLN A 8 -25.71 15.17 -5.30
N SER A 9 -25.12 14.79 -4.17
CA SER A 9 -24.81 13.38 -3.86
C SER A 9 -26.08 12.56 -3.58
N SER A 10 -27.15 13.17 -3.07
CA SER A 10 -28.42 12.48 -2.77
C SER A 10 -29.35 12.33 -3.98
N VAL A 11 -29.23 13.18 -5.00
CA VAL A 11 -30.08 13.14 -6.20
C VAL A 11 -29.80 11.89 -7.01
N GLY A 12 -30.87 11.14 -7.37
CA GLY A 12 -30.76 9.95 -8.25
C GLY A 12 -30.24 8.69 -7.57
N LEU A 13 -30.32 8.60 -6.24
CA LEU A 13 -30.06 7.34 -5.51
C LEU A 13 -31.24 6.37 -5.59
N ASP A 14 -32.45 6.86 -5.94
CA ASP A 14 -33.68 6.06 -5.96
C ASP A 14 -33.86 5.22 -7.25
N ASN A 15 -33.02 5.45 -8.27
CA ASN A 15 -33.20 4.83 -9.59
C ASN A 15 -32.89 3.32 -9.63
N LEU A 16 -32.46 2.71 -8.53
CA LEU A 16 -32.15 1.28 -8.45
C LEU A 16 -33.14 0.47 -7.62
N SER A 17 -34.27 1.06 -7.18
CA SER A 17 -35.29 0.34 -6.40
C SER A 17 -35.85 -0.86 -7.18
N GLU A 18 -36.13 -0.70 -8.47
CA GLU A 18 -36.62 -1.80 -9.35
C GLU A 18 -35.56 -2.90 -9.49
N LEU A 19 -34.29 -2.54 -9.68
CA LEU A 19 -33.20 -3.52 -9.77
C LEU A 19 -33.03 -4.26 -8.44
N ASN A 20 -33.08 -3.55 -7.33
CA ASN A 20 -33.02 -4.14 -6.00
C ASN A 20 -34.18 -5.11 -5.75
N SER A 21 -35.41 -4.74 -6.10
CA SER A 21 -36.59 -5.62 -6.02
C SER A 21 -36.42 -6.85 -6.88
N LEU A 22 -36.01 -6.70 -8.14
CA LEU A 22 -35.74 -7.81 -9.06
C LEU A 22 -34.74 -8.82 -8.51
N ILE A 23 -33.64 -8.34 -7.94
CA ILE A 23 -32.59 -9.20 -7.35
C ILE A 23 -33.15 -9.88 -6.10
N SER A 24 -33.79 -9.12 -5.22
CA SER A 24 -34.34 -9.63 -3.96
C SER A 24 -35.46 -10.65 -4.14
N GLU A 25 -36.26 -10.53 -5.20
CA GLU A 25 -37.28 -11.50 -5.53
C GLU A 25 -36.70 -12.81 -6.09
N LYS A 26 -35.59 -12.74 -6.81
CA LYS A 26 -35.04 -13.89 -7.52
C LYS A 26 -33.98 -14.64 -6.74
N ILE A 27 -33.08 -13.94 -6.06
CA ILE A 27 -31.90 -14.52 -5.39
C ILE A 27 -32.23 -14.83 -3.92
N VAL A 28 -31.74 -15.96 -3.43
CA VAL A 28 -31.86 -16.33 -2.00
C VAL A 28 -31.10 -15.33 -1.12
N ASP A 29 -31.47 -15.21 0.14
CA ASP A 29 -30.88 -14.22 1.05
C ASP A 29 -29.40 -14.52 1.38
N GLU A 30 -29.02 -15.81 1.40
CA GLU A 30 -27.65 -16.29 1.57
C GLU A 30 -27.24 -17.15 0.37
N PRO A 31 -26.81 -16.55 -0.75
CA PRO A 31 -26.42 -17.31 -1.92
C PRO A 31 -25.10 -18.03 -1.72
N PRO A 32 -24.89 -19.19 -2.37
CA PRO A 32 -23.63 -19.91 -2.31
C PRO A 32 -22.49 -19.11 -2.90
N ALA A 33 -21.25 -19.40 -2.47
CA ALA A 33 -20.06 -18.66 -2.90
C ALA A 33 -19.76 -18.79 -4.40
N THR A 34 -20.20 -19.87 -5.05
CA THR A 34 -20.02 -20.10 -6.48
C THR A 34 -21.27 -20.56 -7.17
N ILE A 35 -21.44 -20.15 -8.43
CA ILE A 35 -22.56 -20.60 -9.30
C ILE A 35 -22.57 -22.13 -9.49
N ARG A 36 -21.42 -22.80 -9.32
CA ARG A 36 -21.28 -24.25 -9.53
C ARG A 36 -22.00 -25.06 -8.46
N ASP A 37 -22.22 -24.49 -7.29
CA ASP A 37 -22.80 -25.18 -6.15
C ASP A 37 -24.34 -25.32 -6.31
N GLY A 38 -24.97 -24.47 -7.13
CA GLY A 38 -26.44 -24.38 -7.26
C GLY A 38 -27.10 -23.75 -6.05
N GLY A 39 -28.42 -23.60 -6.08
CA GLY A 39 -29.17 -23.04 -4.94
C GLY A 39 -29.17 -21.51 -4.88
N ILE A 40 -28.93 -20.82 -5.98
CA ILE A 40 -28.86 -19.36 -6.07
C ILE A 40 -30.25 -18.71 -6.08
N PHE A 41 -31.20 -19.30 -6.78
CA PHE A 41 -32.53 -18.74 -6.99
C PHE A 41 -33.55 -19.20 -5.96
N LYS A 42 -34.45 -18.31 -5.59
CA LYS A 42 -35.62 -18.66 -4.75
C LYS A 42 -36.57 -19.62 -5.48
N PHE A 43 -37.33 -20.39 -4.72
CA PHE A 43 -38.46 -21.15 -5.28
C PHE A 43 -39.50 -20.18 -5.86
N GLY A 44 -40.15 -20.59 -6.95
CA GLY A 44 -41.13 -19.78 -7.65
C GLY A 44 -40.57 -18.85 -8.73
N VAL A 45 -39.27 -18.79 -8.88
CA VAL A 45 -38.58 -17.94 -9.91
C VAL A 45 -38.71 -18.55 -11.31
N ASP A 46 -38.57 -19.87 -11.41
CA ASP A 46 -38.70 -20.62 -12.65
C ASP A 46 -39.30 -22.00 -12.38
N LYS A 47 -40.42 -22.30 -13.04
CA LYS A 47 -41.18 -23.55 -12.85
C LYS A 47 -40.34 -24.80 -13.21
N LYS A 48 -39.53 -24.73 -14.27
CA LYS A 48 -38.68 -25.87 -14.69
C LYS A 48 -37.60 -26.16 -13.66
N LEU A 49 -37.02 -25.10 -13.09
CA LEU A 49 -36.02 -25.21 -12.02
C LEU A 49 -36.64 -25.87 -10.79
N ASP A 50 -37.83 -25.43 -10.39
CA ASP A 50 -38.54 -26.01 -9.24
C ASP A 50 -38.90 -27.46 -9.47
N ASP A 51 -39.38 -27.84 -10.66
CA ASP A 51 -39.68 -29.21 -11.03
C ASP A 51 -38.41 -30.11 -10.97
N LEU A 52 -37.26 -29.61 -11.41
CA LEU A 52 -36.00 -30.34 -11.33
C LEU A 52 -35.52 -30.51 -9.87
N ARG A 53 -35.63 -29.46 -9.06
CA ARG A 53 -35.28 -29.50 -7.64
C ARG A 53 -36.19 -30.45 -6.85
N ASN A 54 -37.50 -30.44 -7.15
CA ASN A 54 -38.45 -31.37 -6.54
C ASN A 54 -38.10 -32.82 -6.87
N LYS A 55 -37.78 -33.13 -8.14
CA LYS A 55 -37.36 -34.48 -8.56
C LYS A 55 -36.06 -34.92 -7.84
N ALA A 56 -35.09 -34.03 -7.68
CA ALA A 56 -33.88 -34.33 -6.93
C ALA A 56 -34.17 -34.55 -5.43
N GLY A 57 -35.08 -33.78 -4.87
CA GLY A 57 -35.59 -33.89 -3.49
C GLY A 57 -36.33 -35.24 -3.26
N GLU A 58 -37.28 -35.58 -4.13
CA GLU A 58 -38.01 -36.86 -4.10
C GLU A 58 -37.04 -38.04 -4.12
N GLY A 59 -35.98 -37.97 -4.96
CA GLY A 59 -34.95 -38.99 -5.00
C GLY A 59 -34.15 -39.07 -3.70
N THR A 60 -33.87 -37.94 -3.07
CA THR A 60 -33.17 -37.91 -1.78
C THR A 60 -33.99 -38.52 -0.66
N ASP A 61 -35.28 -38.27 -0.65
CA ASP A 61 -36.23 -38.86 0.33
C ASP A 61 -36.42 -40.33 0.07
N TRP A 62 -36.48 -40.75 -1.20
CA TRP A 62 -36.47 -42.15 -1.57
C TRP A 62 -35.23 -42.88 -1.04
N LEU A 63 -34.05 -42.30 -1.19
CA LEU A 63 -32.79 -42.87 -0.68
C LEU A 63 -32.82 -43.10 0.83
N LYS A 64 -33.35 -42.15 1.61
CA LYS A 64 -33.50 -42.28 3.07
C LYS A 64 -34.45 -43.41 3.43
N ASN A 65 -35.59 -43.50 2.73
CA ASN A 65 -36.59 -44.52 2.93
C ASN A 65 -36.03 -45.90 2.54
N PHE A 66 -35.35 -46.02 1.41
CA PHE A 66 -34.71 -47.21 0.93
C PHE A 66 -33.61 -47.71 1.90
N GLU A 67 -32.77 -46.78 2.41
CA GLU A 67 -31.79 -47.14 3.44
C GLU A 67 -32.47 -47.73 4.68
N SER A 68 -33.55 -47.13 5.13
CA SER A 68 -34.26 -47.62 6.31
C SER A 68 -34.90 -48.98 6.07
N GLN A 69 -35.57 -49.19 4.92
CA GLN A 69 -36.20 -50.43 4.53
C GLN A 69 -35.19 -51.58 4.36
N GLU A 70 -34.06 -51.30 3.69
CA GLU A 70 -33.03 -52.34 3.50
C GLU A 70 -32.29 -52.66 4.81
N ARG A 71 -32.15 -51.70 5.71
CA ARG A 71 -31.61 -51.92 7.05
C ARG A 71 -32.48 -52.84 7.89
N GLU A 72 -33.79 -52.68 7.82
CA GLU A 72 -34.77 -53.50 8.52
C GLU A 72 -34.91 -54.88 7.88
N LYS A 73 -35.03 -54.97 6.56
CA LYS A 73 -35.21 -56.19 5.78
C LYS A 73 -34.05 -57.15 5.90
N LEU A 74 -32.80 -56.64 5.94
CA LEU A 74 -31.59 -57.42 6.05
C LEU A 74 -31.12 -57.64 7.48
N ASP A 75 -31.77 -57.01 8.45
CA ASP A 75 -31.34 -56.99 9.86
C ASP A 75 -29.87 -56.59 10.00
N ILE A 76 -29.48 -55.47 9.34
CA ILE A 76 -28.14 -54.93 9.37
C ILE A 76 -28.21 -53.46 9.90
N PRO A 77 -28.05 -53.26 11.23
CA PRO A 77 -28.23 -51.91 11.82
C PRO A 77 -27.27 -50.85 11.30
N ASN A 78 -26.08 -51.25 10.82
CA ASN A 78 -25.02 -50.34 10.36
C ASN A 78 -25.02 -50.16 8.83
N LEU A 79 -26.00 -50.65 8.10
CA LEU A 79 -26.11 -50.42 6.67
C LEU A 79 -26.30 -48.94 6.41
N LYS A 80 -25.51 -48.39 5.46
CA LYS A 80 -25.56 -46.97 5.07
C LYS A 80 -25.50 -46.84 3.56
N ILE A 81 -26.29 -45.97 3.00
CA ILE A 81 -26.15 -45.52 1.63
C ILE A 81 -25.23 -44.31 1.63
N LYS A 82 -24.17 -44.38 0.85
CA LYS A 82 -23.19 -43.30 0.68
C LYS A 82 -23.00 -43.01 -0.80
N HIS A 83 -22.48 -41.82 -1.09
CA HIS A 83 -22.15 -41.36 -2.43
C HIS A 83 -20.66 -41.03 -2.52
N ASN A 84 -20.01 -41.35 -3.63
CA ASN A 84 -18.74 -40.78 -4.02
C ASN A 84 -18.69 -40.52 -5.55
N ARG A 85 -17.79 -39.66 -5.99
CA ARG A 85 -17.66 -39.30 -7.41
C ARG A 85 -17.29 -40.46 -8.35
N GLN A 86 -16.63 -41.50 -7.86
CA GLN A 86 -16.13 -42.60 -8.67
C GLN A 86 -17.16 -43.72 -8.85
N PHE A 87 -17.94 -44.02 -7.83
CA PHE A 87 -18.84 -45.16 -7.78
C PHE A 87 -20.32 -44.81 -7.67
N GLY A 88 -20.65 -43.50 -7.59
CA GLY A 88 -22.01 -43.03 -7.38
C GLY A 88 -22.58 -43.39 -6.01
N PHE A 89 -23.88 -43.67 -5.92
CA PHE A 89 -24.50 -44.21 -4.71
C PHE A 89 -24.19 -45.68 -4.52
N PHE A 90 -23.88 -46.05 -3.28
CA PHE A 90 -23.61 -47.43 -2.91
C PHE A 90 -24.07 -47.74 -1.49
N ILE A 91 -24.43 -48.99 -1.27
CA ILE A 91 -24.77 -49.54 0.04
C ILE A 91 -23.47 -50.06 0.65
N GLU A 92 -23.07 -49.48 1.79
CA GLU A 92 -21.91 -49.93 2.54
C GLU A 92 -22.27 -50.87 3.67
N VAL A 93 -21.75 -52.08 3.65
CA VAL A 93 -22.00 -53.13 4.65
C VAL A 93 -20.68 -53.57 5.23
N THR A 94 -20.62 -53.71 6.55
CA THR A 94 -19.45 -54.21 7.27
C THR A 94 -19.24 -55.70 7.01
N LYS A 95 -18.00 -56.17 7.01
CA LYS A 95 -17.62 -57.60 6.72
C LYS A 95 -18.34 -58.61 7.60
N SER A 96 -18.76 -58.22 8.80
CA SER A 96 -19.49 -59.08 9.73
C SER A 96 -20.91 -59.44 9.28
N HIS A 97 -21.44 -58.80 8.23
CA HIS A 97 -22.81 -59.01 7.77
C HIS A 97 -22.93 -59.37 6.27
N ILE A 98 -21.80 -59.76 5.65
CA ILE A 98 -21.76 -60.12 4.22
C ILE A 98 -22.65 -61.31 3.91
N ASP A 99 -22.75 -62.27 4.81
CA ASP A 99 -23.57 -63.46 4.65
C ASP A 99 -25.07 -63.20 4.58
N LYS A 100 -25.48 -61.99 5.00
CA LYS A 100 -26.89 -61.53 4.94
C LYS A 100 -27.24 -60.87 3.61
N ILE A 101 -26.30 -60.63 2.72
CA ILE A 101 -26.52 -59.90 1.47
C ILE A 101 -27.19 -60.81 0.43
N PRO A 102 -28.32 -60.41 -0.15
CA PRO A 102 -29.00 -61.16 -1.18
C PRO A 102 -28.22 -61.22 -2.50
N GLU A 103 -28.48 -62.23 -3.32
CA GLU A 103 -27.82 -62.44 -4.62
C GLU A 103 -28.05 -61.30 -5.63
N HIS A 104 -29.16 -60.58 -5.53
CA HIS A 104 -29.43 -59.44 -6.42
C HIS A 104 -28.64 -58.18 -6.13
N TYR A 105 -27.84 -58.15 -5.02
CA TYR A 105 -26.91 -57.10 -4.74
C TYR A 105 -25.62 -57.27 -5.56
N ARG A 106 -25.29 -56.32 -6.38
CA ARG A 106 -24.09 -56.34 -7.19
C ARG A 106 -22.92 -55.67 -6.43
N ARG A 107 -21.88 -56.40 -6.15
CA ARG A 107 -20.71 -55.87 -5.48
C ARG A 107 -19.90 -54.93 -6.39
N ARG A 108 -19.66 -53.70 -5.93
CA ARG A 108 -18.89 -52.68 -6.64
C ARG A 108 -17.45 -52.58 -6.15
N GLN A 109 -17.21 -52.72 -4.84
CA GLN A 109 -15.86 -52.60 -4.26
C GLN A 109 -15.74 -53.37 -2.95
N THR A 110 -14.56 -53.98 -2.74
CA THR A 110 -14.16 -54.60 -1.48
C THR A 110 -13.17 -53.67 -0.78
N MET A 111 -13.44 -53.38 0.50
CA MET A 111 -12.58 -52.58 1.36
C MET A 111 -12.04 -53.41 2.54
N THR A 112 -11.11 -52.87 3.33
CA THR A 112 -10.50 -53.57 4.46
C THR A 112 -11.56 -54.02 5.49
N ASN A 113 -12.54 -53.21 5.80
CA ASN A 113 -13.54 -53.44 6.87
C ASN A 113 -14.99 -53.48 6.39
N ALA A 114 -15.26 -53.25 5.12
CA ALA A 114 -16.61 -53.18 4.55
C ALA A 114 -16.61 -53.61 3.07
N GLU A 115 -17.78 -53.91 2.54
CA GLU A 115 -18.02 -54.09 1.11
C GLU A 115 -19.08 -53.11 0.64
N ARG A 116 -19.00 -52.71 -0.64
CA ARG A 116 -19.89 -51.76 -1.29
C ARG A 116 -20.69 -52.44 -2.37
N TYR A 117 -21.99 -52.27 -2.31
CA TYR A 117 -22.96 -52.89 -3.21
C TYR A 117 -23.84 -51.87 -3.90
N THR A 118 -24.46 -52.26 -5.00
CA THR A 118 -25.55 -51.54 -5.67
C THR A 118 -26.67 -52.51 -5.99
N THR A 119 -27.88 -51.94 -6.13
CA THR A 119 -29.05 -52.65 -6.64
C THR A 119 -29.55 -51.97 -7.90
N ASP A 120 -30.40 -52.64 -8.69
CA ASP A 120 -31.02 -52.00 -9.89
C ASP A 120 -31.88 -50.80 -9.53
N ASP A 121 -32.59 -50.88 -8.43
CA ASP A 121 -33.42 -49.75 -7.91
C ASP A 121 -32.53 -48.56 -7.55
N LEU A 122 -31.46 -48.80 -6.81
CA LEU A 122 -30.50 -47.75 -6.43
C LEU A 122 -29.85 -47.09 -7.64
N ALA A 123 -29.47 -47.87 -8.65
CA ALA A 123 -28.87 -47.38 -9.89
C ALA A 123 -29.85 -46.53 -10.71
N SER A 124 -31.12 -46.95 -10.78
CA SER A 124 -32.19 -46.22 -11.51
C SER A 124 -32.46 -44.87 -10.85
N TRP A 125 -32.56 -44.82 -9.53
CA TRP A 125 -32.78 -43.56 -8.80
C TRP A 125 -31.53 -42.68 -8.81
N GLU A 126 -30.32 -43.24 -8.79
CA GLU A 126 -29.08 -42.51 -8.96
C GLU A 126 -29.07 -41.71 -10.26
N GLU A 127 -29.45 -42.35 -11.39
CA GLU A 127 -29.52 -41.65 -12.68
C GLU A 127 -30.52 -40.50 -12.67
N ILE A 128 -31.71 -40.71 -12.05
CA ILE A 128 -32.73 -39.65 -11.93
C ILE A 128 -32.21 -38.49 -11.09
N ILE A 129 -31.61 -38.75 -9.91
CA ILE A 129 -31.16 -37.73 -8.97
C ILE A 129 -30.03 -36.91 -9.59
N LEU A 130 -28.98 -37.58 -10.10
CA LEU A 130 -27.82 -36.89 -10.65
C LEU A 130 -28.18 -36.10 -11.90
N THR A 131 -29.00 -36.66 -12.78
CA THR A 131 -29.47 -35.97 -13.99
C THR A 131 -30.33 -34.76 -13.65
N ALA A 132 -31.20 -34.85 -12.64
CA ALA A 132 -32.04 -33.73 -12.21
C ALA A 132 -31.23 -32.61 -11.56
N ASP A 133 -30.27 -32.96 -10.70
CA ASP A 133 -29.35 -31.99 -10.03
C ASP A 133 -28.48 -31.28 -11.05
N ASP A 134 -27.82 -32.02 -11.95
CA ASP A 134 -27.00 -31.43 -13.00
C ASP A 134 -27.77 -30.49 -13.93
N ARG A 135 -28.99 -30.88 -14.31
CA ARG A 135 -29.88 -30.03 -15.11
C ARG A 135 -30.33 -28.79 -14.35
N ALA A 136 -30.66 -28.94 -13.05
CA ALA A 136 -31.02 -27.82 -12.21
C ALA A 136 -29.86 -26.79 -12.13
N LYS A 137 -28.64 -27.24 -11.90
CA LYS A 137 -27.45 -26.39 -11.86
C LYS A 137 -27.14 -25.73 -13.22
N ALA A 138 -27.33 -26.46 -14.31
CA ALA A 138 -27.18 -25.90 -15.66
C ALA A 138 -28.21 -24.79 -15.92
N LEU A 139 -29.49 -25.02 -15.59
CA LEU A 139 -30.56 -24.03 -15.73
C LEU A 139 -30.33 -22.81 -14.81
N GLU A 140 -29.92 -23.03 -13.57
CA GLU A 140 -29.56 -21.91 -12.68
C GLU A 140 -28.44 -21.05 -13.25
N ARG A 141 -27.45 -21.65 -13.89
CA ARG A 141 -26.39 -20.92 -14.57
C ARG A 141 -26.91 -20.06 -15.72
N GLU A 142 -27.83 -20.59 -16.52
CA GLU A 142 -28.49 -19.84 -17.60
C GLU A 142 -29.27 -18.65 -17.06
N LEU A 143 -30.13 -18.88 -16.07
CA LEU A 143 -30.90 -17.84 -15.40
C LEU A 143 -30.02 -16.76 -14.75
N PHE A 144 -28.87 -17.17 -14.19
CA PHE A 144 -27.93 -16.23 -13.62
C PHE A 144 -27.24 -15.38 -14.69
N ILE A 145 -26.92 -15.95 -15.85
CA ILE A 145 -26.35 -15.20 -16.98
C ILE A 145 -27.36 -14.18 -17.49
N GLU A 146 -28.64 -14.55 -17.59
CA GLU A 146 -29.72 -13.62 -17.96
C GLU A 146 -29.86 -12.49 -16.95
N LEU A 147 -29.93 -12.80 -15.66
CA LEU A 147 -30.02 -11.79 -14.60
C LEU A 147 -28.79 -10.86 -14.62
N ARG A 148 -27.60 -11.41 -14.80
CA ARG A 148 -26.37 -10.62 -14.93
C ARG A 148 -26.41 -9.68 -16.13
N SER A 149 -26.99 -10.13 -17.26
CA SER A 149 -27.17 -9.27 -18.43
C SER A 149 -28.11 -8.11 -18.15
N ILE A 150 -29.20 -8.34 -17.40
CA ILE A 150 -30.12 -7.28 -16.97
C ILE A 150 -29.38 -6.29 -16.07
N VAL A 151 -28.66 -6.78 -15.05
CA VAL A 151 -27.86 -5.93 -14.12
C VAL A 151 -26.81 -5.11 -14.88
N SER A 152 -26.20 -5.69 -15.93
CA SER A 152 -25.22 -5.00 -16.77
C SER A 152 -25.77 -3.77 -17.48
N ASN A 153 -27.07 -3.73 -17.78
CA ASN A 153 -27.70 -2.54 -18.37
C ASN A 153 -27.72 -1.34 -17.41
N PHE A 154 -27.62 -1.57 -16.11
CA PHE A 154 -27.57 -0.55 -15.06
C PHE A 154 -26.14 -0.19 -14.63
N SER A 155 -25.13 -0.66 -15.37
CA SER A 155 -23.72 -0.47 -14.97
C SER A 155 -23.30 1.00 -14.86
N SER A 156 -23.87 1.88 -15.71
CA SER A 156 -23.61 3.33 -15.68
C SER A 156 -24.17 3.98 -14.41
N GLU A 157 -25.42 3.64 -14.08
CA GLU A 157 -26.12 4.13 -12.89
C GLU A 157 -25.43 3.61 -11.61
N LEU A 158 -25.10 2.33 -11.57
CA LEU A 158 -24.36 1.71 -10.47
C LEU A 158 -23.00 2.39 -10.26
N ALA A 159 -22.25 2.62 -11.34
CA ALA A 159 -20.97 3.33 -11.26
C ALA A 159 -21.14 4.77 -10.75
N THR A 160 -22.21 5.45 -11.16
CA THR A 160 -22.52 6.82 -10.71
C THR A 160 -22.85 6.84 -9.22
N ILE A 161 -23.69 5.92 -8.75
CA ILE A 161 -24.06 5.80 -7.33
C ILE A 161 -22.83 5.44 -6.50
N ALA A 162 -22.06 4.44 -6.93
CA ALA A 162 -20.83 4.04 -6.26
C ALA A 162 -19.86 5.22 -6.09
N ARG A 163 -19.69 6.06 -7.12
CA ARG A 163 -18.87 7.27 -7.05
C ARG A 163 -19.41 8.28 -6.04
N LYS A 164 -20.73 8.50 -5.99
CA LYS A 164 -21.37 9.40 -5.03
C LYS A 164 -21.18 8.93 -3.59
N ILE A 165 -21.37 7.63 -3.36
CA ILE A 165 -21.14 7.01 -2.05
C ILE A 165 -19.66 7.17 -1.65
N ALA A 166 -18.73 6.87 -2.55
CA ALA A 166 -17.30 6.98 -2.30
C ALA A 166 -16.87 8.41 -1.96
N ILE A 167 -17.39 9.42 -2.68
CA ILE A 167 -17.12 10.82 -2.37
C ILE A 167 -17.67 11.18 -0.99
N THR A 168 -18.88 10.76 -0.67
CA THR A 168 -19.50 11.03 0.64
C THR A 168 -18.71 10.37 1.77
N ASP A 169 -18.30 9.13 1.59
CA ASP A 169 -17.49 8.39 2.57
C ASP A 169 -16.14 9.08 2.84
N VAL A 170 -15.43 9.48 1.78
CA VAL A 170 -14.16 10.23 1.89
C VAL A 170 -14.35 11.55 2.63
N ILE A 171 -15.40 12.33 2.29
CA ILE A 171 -15.68 13.62 2.94
C ILE A 171 -16.02 13.41 4.41
N CYS A 172 -16.83 12.42 4.74
CA CYS A 172 -17.15 12.05 6.12
C CYS A 172 -15.89 11.64 6.90
N SER A 173 -15.04 10.80 6.30
CA SER A 173 -13.77 10.38 6.89
C SER A 173 -12.86 11.59 7.17
N PHE A 174 -12.68 12.49 6.20
CA PHE A 174 -11.91 13.71 6.38
C PHE A 174 -12.47 14.59 7.50
N ALA A 175 -13.79 14.78 7.56
CA ALA A 175 -14.44 15.59 8.59
C ALA A 175 -14.28 14.98 9.99
N ILE A 176 -14.39 13.66 10.12
CA ILE A 176 -14.19 12.95 11.39
C ILE A 176 -12.74 13.13 11.89
N HIS A 177 -11.76 12.91 11.02
CA HIS A 177 -10.34 13.05 11.36
C HIS A 177 -10.00 14.51 11.70
N ALA A 178 -10.47 15.47 10.92
CA ALA A 178 -10.25 16.87 11.15
C ALA A 178 -10.78 17.33 12.52
N ARG A 179 -12.01 16.91 12.86
CA ARG A 179 -12.63 17.22 14.15
C ARG A 179 -11.94 16.54 15.33
N LYS A 180 -11.62 15.25 15.19
CA LYS A 180 -11.00 14.44 16.25
C LYS A 180 -9.61 14.97 16.62
N ASN A 181 -8.83 15.39 15.62
CA ASN A 181 -7.42 15.73 15.78
C ASN A 181 -7.14 17.24 15.70
N SER A 182 -8.19 18.07 15.69
CA SER A 182 -8.08 19.55 15.61
C SER A 182 -7.22 19.99 14.40
N TRP A 183 -7.52 19.44 13.20
CA TRP A 183 -6.86 19.82 11.96
C TRP A 183 -7.44 21.11 11.41
N CYS A 184 -6.60 21.92 10.78
CA CYS A 184 -7.04 23.17 10.17
C CYS A 184 -7.41 23.00 8.68
N LYS A 185 -8.25 23.89 8.16
CA LYS A 185 -8.53 24.00 6.73
C LYS A 185 -7.33 24.66 6.04
N PRO A 186 -6.64 23.98 5.11
CA PRO A 186 -5.54 24.58 4.36
C PRO A 186 -6.04 25.60 3.34
N GLU A 187 -5.23 26.61 3.07
CA GLU A 187 -5.39 27.54 1.96
C GLU A 187 -4.52 27.06 0.79
N ILE A 188 -5.14 26.68 -0.33
CA ILE A 188 -4.43 26.35 -1.56
C ILE A 188 -4.25 27.65 -2.34
N ILE A 189 -3.01 27.96 -2.69
CA ILE A 189 -2.62 29.19 -3.36
C ILE A 189 -1.88 28.92 -4.67
N GLU A 190 -1.86 29.88 -5.55
CA GLU A 190 -0.98 29.84 -6.72
C GLU A 190 0.46 30.16 -6.31
N GLY A 191 1.43 29.59 -7.08
CA GLY A 191 2.87 29.80 -6.84
C GLY A 191 3.52 28.72 -5.99
N ASN A 192 4.79 28.97 -5.62
CA ASN A 192 5.67 27.95 -5.04
C ASN A 192 5.81 28.03 -3.51
N LYS A 193 4.90 28.74 -2.83
CA LYS A 193 4.98 28.91 -1.38
C LYS A 193 4.39 27.70 -0.64
N ILE A 194 5.09 27.24 0.39
CA ILE A 194 4.57 26.32 1.42
C ILE A 194 4.82 26.99 2.77
N GLU A 195 3.77 27.23 3.52
CA GLU A 195 3.83 27.80 4.86
C GLU A 195 2.91 27.00 5.77
N ILE A 196 3.51 26.26 6.69
CA ILE A 196 2.81 25.43 7.66
C ILE A 196 3.23 25.90 9.05
N THR A 197 2.28 26.21 9.89
CA THR A 197 2.52 26.58 11.29
C THR A 197 2.10 25.45 12.18
N SER A 198 2.98 25.05 13.11
CA SER A 198 2.75 23.97 14.07
C SER A 198 2.29 22.67 13.36
N GLY A 199 2.98 22.30 12.27
CA GLY A 199 2.69 21.09 11.51
C GLY A 199 2.96 19.83 12.34
N ARG A 200 2.10 18.82 12.19
CA ARG A 200 2.20 17.53 12.87
C ARG A 200 2.17 16.39 11.86
N HIS A 201 2.72 15.26 12.22
CA HIS A 201 2.68 14.07 11.36
C HIS A 201 1.35 13.34 11.55
N PRO A 202 0.51 13.15 10.50
CA PRO A 202 -0.88 12.66 10.64
C PRO A 202 -1.02 11.27 11.27
N VAL A 203 0.03 10.46 11.21
CA VAL A 203 0.03 9.12 11.80
C VAL A 203 0.65 9.11 13.20
N LEU A 204 1.72 9.89 13.42
CA LEU A 204 2.48 9.86 14.68
C LEU A 204 1.91 10.81 15.75
N GLU A 205 1.06 11.78 15.37
CA GLU A 205 0.47 12.72 16.33
C GLU A 205 -0.47 12.06 17.34
N SER A 206 -0.99 10.85 17.03
CA SER A 206 -1.92 10.13 17.91
C SER A 206 -1.34 9.75 19.28
N ASP A 207 -0.02 9.68 19.40
CA ASP A 207 0.66 9.28 20.64
C ASP A 207 0.77 10.40 21.67
N GLY A 208 0.24 11.59 21.37
CA GLY A 208 0.18 12.75 22.28
C GLY A 208 1.53 13.35 22.68
N ARG A 209 2.65 12.83 22.13
CA ARG A 209 4.03 13.28 22.40
C ARG A 209 4.69 13.93 21.19
N PHE A 210 3.96 14.09 20.11
CA PHE A 210 4.52 14.64 18.88
C PHE A 210 4.83 16.14 19.04
N VAL A 211 6.05 16.55 18.65
CA VAL A 211 6.49 17.95 18.68
C VAL A 211 6.15 18.61 17.34
N PRO A 212 5.25 19.60 17.31
CA PRO A 212 4.90 20.32 16.09
C PRO A 212 6.08 21.13 15.55
N ASN A 213 6.16 21.27 14.22
CA ASN A 213 7.20 22.05 13.56
C ASN A 213 6.65 22.93 12.43
N ASP A 214 7.22 24.11 12.29
CA ASP A 214 6.93 25.02 11.20
C ASP A 214 7.68 24.62 9.92
N VAL A 215 7.05 24.89 8.76
CA VAL A 215 7.69 24.76 7.45
C VAL A 215 7.50 26.06 6.68
N ARG A 216 8.57 26.61 6.16
CA ARG A 216 8.54 27.79 5.28
C ARG A 216 9.39 27.52 4.05
N ILE A 217 8.75 27.48 2.90
CA ILE A 217 9.36 27.38 1.58
C ILE A 217 8.74 28.49 0.71
N ASP A 218 9.59 29.26 0.06
CA ASP A 218 9.19 30.28 -0.91
C ASP A 218 10.28 30.44 -1.99
N LYS A 219 10.16 31.39 -2.89
CA LYS A 219 11.10 31.57 -4.01
C LYS A 219 12.54 31.85 -3.58
N LYS A 220 12.74 32.55 -2.45
CA LYS A 220 14.07 32.84 -1.88
C LYS A 220 14.59 31.74 -0.95
N ARG A 221 13.77 30.74 -0.70
CA ARG A 221 13.97 29.67 0.26
C ARG A 221 13.36 28.39 -0.29
N SER A 222 13.68 28.06 -1.55
CA SER A 222 13.12 26.88 -2.20
C SER A 222 13.80 25.60 -1.79
N PHE A 223 15.05 25.65 -1.31
CA PHE A 223 15.83 24.52 -0.87
C PHE A 223 16.16 24.63 0.62
N LEU A 224 15.71 23.66 1.42
CA LEU A 224 16.01 23.55 2.85
C LEU A 224 16.98 22.39 3.09
N LEU A 225 18.19 22.72 3.52
CA LEU A 225 19.19 21.74 3.91
C LEU A 225 19.07 21.47 5.41
N LEU A 226 18.60 20.28 5.76
CA LEU A 226 18.32 19.87 7.14
C LEU A 226 19.46 19.04 7.71
N THR A 227 20.13 19.58 8.71
CA THR A 227 21.22 18.89 9.44
C THR A 227 20.77 18.49 10.86
N GLY A 228 21.56 17.66 11.51
CA GLY A 228 21.33 17.22 12.89
C GLY A 228 21.49 15.72 13.08
N PRO A 229 21.40 15.23 14.31
CA PRO A 229 21.67 13.84 14.67
C PRO A 229 20.62 12.89 14.09
N ASN A 230 21.03 11.63 13.93
CA ASN A 230 20.10 10.55 13.70
C ASN A 230 19.19 10.41 14.93
N MET A 231 17.96 9.99 14.75
CA MET A 231 16.90 9.98 15.77
C MET A 231 16.35 11.36 16.15
N GLY A 232 16.90 12.47 15.63
CA GLY A 232 16.41 13.82 15.88
C GLY A 232 15.09 14.17 15.20
N GLY A 233 14.55 13.30 14.31
CA GLY A 233 13.27 13.51 13.65
C GLY A 233 13.35 14.07 12.23
N LYS A 234 14.56 14.13 11.60
CA LYS A 234 14.76 14.65 10.23
C LYS A 234 13.80 14.02 9.21
N SER A 235 13.81 12.70 9.08
CA SER A 235 12.96 11.96 8.16
C SER A 235 11.45 12.14 8.45
N THR A 236 11.10 12.27 9.74
CA THR A 236 9.73 12.55 10.17
C THR A 236 9.27 13.93 9.70
N TYR A 237 10.12 14.95 9.80
CA TYR A 237 9.84 16.30 9.33
C TYR A 237 9.64 16.36 7.80
N LEU A 238 10.47 15.64 7.03
CA LEU A 238 10.29 15.51 5.59
C LEU A 238 8.93 14.89 5.26
N ARG A 239 8.64 13.73 5.86
CA ARG A 239 7.37 13.00 5.63
C ARG A 239 6.14 13.82 6.04
N GLN A 240 6.20 14.48 7.19
CA GLN A 240 5.16 15.40 7.66
C GLN A 240 4.82 16.44 6.59
N THR A 241 5.83 17.11 6.04
CA THR A 241 5.64 18.16 5.03
C THR A 241 4.98 17.62 3.77
N ALA A 242 5.41 16.44 3.29
CA ALA A 242 4.81 15.80 2.14
C ALA A 242 3.35 15.38 2.39
N LEU A 243 3.08 14.73 3.52
CA LEU A 243 1.74 14.25 3.85
C LEU A 243 0.75 15.39 4.04
N ILE A 244 1.15 16.48 4.71
CA ILE A 244 0.33 17.70 4.82
C ILE A 244 0.02 18.26 3.44
N SER A 245 1.00 18.32 2.54
CA SER A 245 0.83 18.83 1.18
C SER A 245 -0.12 17.98 0.35
N ILE A 246 0.00 16.66 0.44
CA ILE A 246 -0.87 15.69 -0.26
C ILE A 246 -2.29 15.77 0.28
N LEU A 247 -2.48 15.78 1.61
CA LEU A 247 -3.78 15.91 2.25
C LEU A 247 -4.47 17.22 1.84
N ALA A 248 -3.75 18.33 1.84
CA ALA A 248 -4.28 19.61 1.43
C ALA A 248 -4.80 19.60 -0.01
N GLN A 249 -4.04 19.05 -0.96
CA GLN A 249 -4.44 18.98 -2.37
C GLN A 249 -5.51 17.93 -2.65
N SER A 250 -5.69 16.94 -1.77
CA SER A 250 -6.80 16.00 -1.86
C SER A 250 -8.14 16.54 -1.31
N GLY A 251 -8.14 17.78 -0.79
CA GLY A 251 -9.32 18.41 -0.23
C GLY A 251 -9.57 18.12 1.25
N SER A 252 -8.61 17.52 1.93
CA SER A 252 -8.67 17.26 3.38
C SER A 252 -8.27 18.52 4.19
N PHE A 253 -8.69 18.56 5.44
CA PHE A 253 -8.04 19.35 6.47
C PHE A 253 -6.68 18.74 6.78
N VAL A 254 -5.78 19.51 7.39
CA VAL A 254 -4.39 19.09 7.62
C VAL A 254 -3.97 19.24 9.09
N PRO A 255 -3.07 18.40 9.58
CA PRO A 255 -2.58 18.45 10.96
C PRO A 255 -1.62 19.62 11.18
N ALA A 256 -2.17 20.83 11.27
CA ALA A 256 -1.45 22.06 11.52
C ALA A 256 -2.37 23.10 12.20
N GLU A 257 -1.80 24.17 12.76
CA GLU A 257 -2.57 25.32 13.18
C GLU A 257 -2.99 26.18 11.97
N LYS A 258 -2.07 26.37 11.02
CA LYS A 258 -2.33 27.08 9.75
C LYS A 258 -1.51 26.42 8.65
N ALA A 259 -2.07 26.39 7.44
CA ALA A 259 -1.36 25.90 6.27
C ALA A 259 -1.75 26.69 5.02
N LYS A 260 -0.73 27.21 4.30
CA LYS A 260 -0.86 27.80 2.96
C LYS A 260 0.05 27.04 2.03
N ILE A 261 -0.51 26.42 1.00
CA ILE A 261 0.23 25.48 0.16
C ILE A 261 0.01 25.83 -1.31
N GLY A 262 1.11 26.19 -1.97
CA GLY A 262 1.16 26.37 -3.42
C GLY A 262 0.97 25.04 -4.13
N ILE A 263 0.30 25.07 -5.26
CA ILE A 263 0.03 23.85 -6.06
C ILE A 263 1.30 23.08 -6.34
N ILE A 264 1.28 21.78 -6.01
CA ILE A 264 2.36 20.83 -6.24
C ILE A 264 1.92 19.88 -7.34
N ASP A 265 2.70 19.78 -8.40
CA ASP A 265 2.43 18.89 -9.51
C ASP A 265 2.83 17.44 -9.21
N ARG A 266 3.94 17.26 -8.49
CA ARG A 266 4.49 15.95 -8.08
C ARG A 266 5.22 16.05 -6.74
N VAL A 267 5.10 14.97 -5.98
CA VAL A 267 5.91 14.77 -4.77
C VAL A 267 6.90 13.66 -5.05
N PHE A 268 8.18 13.98 -5.00
CA PHE A 268 9.26 13.01 -5.14
C PHE A 268 9.88 12.74 -3.78
N THR A 269 10.09 11.48 -3.49
CA THR A 269 10.70 11.07 -2.22
C THR A 269 11.85 10.11 -2.47
N ARG A 270 12.98 10.38 -1.84
CA ARG A 270 14.05 9.42 -1.63
C ARG A 270 14.28 9.31 -0.13
N VAL A 271 13.53 8.44 0.52
CA VAL A 271 13.49 8.28 1.99
C VAL A 271 13.59 6.80 2.33
N GLY A 272 14.66 6.42 3.03
CA GLY A 272 14.91 5.03 3.44
C GLY A 272 15.59 4.19 2.36
N ALA A 273 16.33 3.16 2.77
CA ALA A 273 16.92 2.16 1.90
C ALA A 273 16.05 0.91 1.91
N HIS A 274 15.61 0.45 0.75
CA HIS A 274 15.06 -0.89 0.58
C HIS A 274 16.07 -1.76 -0.15
N ASP A 275 16.50 -2.85 0.50
CA ASP A 275 17.29 -3.89 -0.14
C ASP A 275 16.39 -4.71 -1.06
N ASP A 276 16.51 -4.51 -2.36
CA ASP A 276 15.90 -5.43 -3.34
C ASP A 276 16.85 -6.58 -3.63
N LEU A 277 17.01 -7.46 -2.66
CA LEU A 277 17.82 -8.69 -2.76
C LEU A 277 17.38 -9.60 -3.91
N ARG A 278 16.12 -9.48 -4.39
CA ARG A 278 15.59 -10.33 -5.46
C ARG A 278 16.16 -10.00 -6.83
N ARG A 279 16.62 -8.77 -7.05
CA ARG A 279 17.14 -8.30 -8.36
C ARG A 279 18.67 -8.16 -8.39
N GLY A 280 19.37 -8.50 -7.30
CA GLY A 280 20.85 -8.46 -7.23
C GLY A 280 21.45 -7.07 -7.43
N ARG A 281 20.69 -5.99 -7.23
CA ARG A 281 21.17 -4.61 -7.38
C ARG A 281 21.66 -4.08 -6.05
N SER A 282 22.76 -3.35 -6.09
CA SER A 282 23.26 -2.60 -4.94
C SER A 282 22.23 -1.55 -4.52
N THR A 283 22.05 -1.37 -3.20
CA THR A 283 21.25 -0.27 -2.61
C THR A 283 21.64 1.08 -3.17
N PHE A 284 22.95 1.30 -3.40
CA PHE A 284 23.47 2.51 -3.99
C PHE A 284 23.01 2.72 -5.45
N MET A 285 23.00 1.66 -6.27
CA MET A 285 22.51 1.75 -7.65
C MET A 285 21.03 2.12 -7.70
N MET A 286 20.20 1.54 -6.81
CA MET A 286 18.79 1.89 -6.72
C MET A 286 18.60 3.35 -6.29
N GLU A 287 19.39 3.81 -5.33
CA GLU A 287 19.40 5.21 -4.91
C GLU A 287 19.71 6.15 -6.08
N MET A 288 20.73 5.84 -6.88
CA MET A 288 21.09 6.65 -8.04
C MET A 288 20.02 6.64 -9.14
N ILE A 289 19.33 5.53 -9.37
CA ILE A 289 18.19 5.45 -10.29
C ILE A 289 17.07 6.37 -9.84
N GLU A 290 16.71 6.36 -8.55
CA GLU A 290 15.66 7.21 -7.97
C GLU A 290 16.05 8.70 -8.09
N VAL A 291 17.28 9.06 -7.72
CA VAL A 291 17.77 10.43 -7.86
C VAL A 291 17.76 10.89 -9.32
N ALA A 292 18.22 10.05 -10.25
CA ALA A 292 18.19 10.36 -11.67
C ALA A 292 16.76 10.56 -12.20
N HIS A 293 15.80 9.76 -11.72
CA HIS A 293 14.39 9.94 -12.06
C HIS A 293 13.86 11.29 -11.55
N ILE A 294 14.16 11.64 -10.30
CA ILE A 294 13.77 12.93 -9.71
C ILE A 294 14.32 14.08 -10.57
N LEU A 295 15.61 14.11 -10.84
CA LEU A 295 16.26 15.19 -11.58
C LEU A 295 15.76 15.36 -13.02
N ARG A 296 15.28 14.27 -13.66
CA ARG A 296 14.71 14.31 -15.00
C ARG A 296 13.25 14.73 -15.05
N ARG A 297 12.46 14.40 -14.02
CA ARG A 297 10.99 14.56 -14.02
C ARG A 297 10.47 15.71 -13.17
N ALA A 298 11.28 16.19 -12.23
CA ALA A 298 10.88 17.30 -11.38
C ALA A 298 10.79 18.61 -12.15
N THR A 299 9.85 19.45 -11.73
CA THR A 299 9.63 20.81 -12.22
C THR A 299 9.80 21.79 -11.07
N GLU A 300 9.79 23.09 -11.34
CA GLU A 300 9.79 24.12 -10.29
C GLU A 300 8.59 24.02 -9.32
N LYS A 301 7.48 23.36 -9.77
CA LYS A 301 6.27 23.14 -8.96
C LYS A 301 6.32 21.84 -8.15
N SER A 302 7.35 21.03 -8.31
CA SER A 302 7.49 19.77 -7.58
C SER A 302 7.94 19.99 -6.13
N LEU A 303 7.60 19.04 -5.26
CA LEU A 303 8.14 18.93 -3.90
C LEU A 303 9.08 17.72 -3.87
N ILE A 304 10.36 17.97 -3.56
CA ILE A 304 11.41 16.96 -3.51
C ILE A 304 11.83 16.74 -2.06
N LEU A 305 11.86 15.48 -1.64
CA LEU A 305 12.28 15.07 -0.30
C LEU A 305 13.44 14.08 -0.42
N LEU A 306 14.62 14.51 0.03
CA LEU A 306 15.85 13.73 -0.03
C LEU A 306 16.30 13.41 1.40
N ASP A 307 16.49 12.12 1.69
CA ASP A 307 16.94 11.67 3.00
C ASP A 307 18.26 10.90 2.83
N GLU A 308 19.36 11.55 3.21
CA GLU A 308 20.69 10.97 3.31
C GLU A 308 21.23 10.35 2.01
N ILE A 309 21.25 11.11 0.92
CA ILE A 309 21.83 10.67 -0.36
C ILE A 309 23.35 10.45 -0.23
N GLY A 310 23.84 9.39 -0.88
CA GLY A 310 25.27 9.07 -0.99
C GLY A 310 25.81 8.17 0.12
N ARG A 311 24.97 7.57 0.96
CA ARG A 311 25.42 6.66 2.04
C ARG A 311 25.95 5.31 1.55
N GLY A 312 25.54 4.86 0.37
CA GLY A 312 25.86 3.53 -0.15
C GLY A 312 27.25 3.40 -0.80
N THR A 313 28.09 4.46 -0.77
CA THR A 313 29.42 4.49 -1.39
C THR A 313 30.46 5.11 -0.46
N SER A 314 31.69 5.37 -0.96
CA SER A 314 32.71 6.04 -0.18
C SER A 314 32.28 7.45 0.25
N THR A 315 32.79 7.94 1.39
CA THR A 315 32.38 9.23 1.95
C THR A 315 32.57 10.40 0.97
N PHE A 316 33.66 10.40 0.24
CA PHE A 316 33.97 11.49 -0.72
C PHE A 316 33.11 11.40 -1.98
N ASP A 317 32.84 10.17 -2.51
CA ASP A 317 31.97 9.99 -3.67
C ASP A 317 30.53 10.39 -3.31
N GLY A 318 30.05 9.95 -2.14
CA GLY A 318 28.72 10.29 -1.66
C GLY A 318 28.54 11.80 -1.45
N LEU A 319 29.55 12.47 -0.86
CA LEU A 319 29.56 13.93 -0.71
C LEU A 319 29.53 14.64 -2.06
N ALA A 320 30.37 14.22 -3.01
CA ALA A 320 30.46 14.85 -4.33
C ALA A 320 29.13 14.74 -5.09
N ILE A 321 28.46 13.57 -5.02
CA ILE A 321 27.12 13.36 -5.60
C ILE A 321 26.08 14.24 -4.92
N ALA A 322 26.03 14.23 -3.59
CA ALA A 322 25.07 15.05 -2.83
C ALA A 322 25.23 16.54 -3.11
N TRP A 323 26.48 17.01 -3.24
CA TRP A 323 26.84 18.38 -3.61
C TRP A 323 26.29 18.72 -4.99
N SER A 324 26.65 17.94 -6.01
CA SER A 324 26.23 18.19 -7.39
C SER A 324 24.72 18.12 -7.58
N VAL A 325 24.03 17.21 -6.88
CA VAL A 325 22.55 17.14 -6.85
C VAL A 325 21.95 18.41 -6.25
N THR A 326 22.55 18.93 -5.17
CA THR A 326 22.09 20.16 -4.54
C THR A 326 22.24 21.35 -5.49
N GLU A 327 23.42 21.49 -6.14
CA GLU A 327 23.68 22.53 -7.13
C GLU A 327 22.67 22.48 -8.29
N ASP A 328 22.47 21.31 -8.89
CA ASP A 328 21.52 21.13 -10.00
C ASP A 328 20.09 21.50 -9.63
N ILE A 329 19.64 21.11 -8.44
CA ILE A 329 18.30 21.47 -7.96
C ILE A 329 18.18 22.99 -7.72
N CYS A 330 19.18 23.61 -7.08
CA CYS A 330 19.17 25.03 -6.76
C CYS A 330 19.24 25.91 -8.01
N GLN A 331 20.05 25.56 -9.00
CA GLN A 331 20.29 26.39 -10.17
C GLN A 331 19.35 26.11 -11.34
N ARG A 332 19.16 24.84 -11.68
CA ARG A 332 18.41 24.45 -12.87
C ARG A 332 16.93 24.21 -12.59
N LEU A 333 16.60 23.44 -11.54
CA LEU A 333 15.22 23.04 -11.28
C LEU A 333 14.43 24.10 -10.53
N GLY A 334 15.02 24.74 -9.51
CA GLY A 334 14.33 25.67 -8.62
C GLY A 334 13.15 25.05 -7.85
N ALA A 335 13.10 23.71 -7.75
CA ALA A 335 12.02 22.96 -7.10
C ALA A 335 12.06 23.16 -5.59
N ARG A 336 10.88 23.04 -4.97
CA ARG A 336 10.76 23.02 -3.49
C ARG A 336 11.39 21.76 -2.95
N THR A 337 12.46 21.89 -2.17
CA THR A 337 13.27 20.75 -1.73
C THR A 337 13.53 20.79 -0.23
N LEU A 338 13.36 19.65 0.43
CA LEU A 338 13.86 19.39 1.77
C LEU A 338 14.90 18.26 1.66
N PHE A 339 16.14 18.56 2.02
CA PHE A 339 17.22 17.59 1.99
C PHE A 339 17.80 17.38 3.38
N ALA A 340 17.52 16.24 3.99
CA ALA A 340 18.16 15.81 5.23
C ALA A 340 19.48 15.13 4.92
N THR A 341 20.55 15.60 5.54
CA THR A 341 21.90 15.09 5.30
C THR A 341 22.76 15.07 6.57
N HIS A 342 23.77 14.23 6.56
CA HIS A 342 24.84 14.20 7.56
C HIS A 342 26.15 14.84 7.03
N TYR A 343 26.16 15.29 5.78
CA TYR A 343 27.33 15.96 5.20
C TYR A 343 27.34 17.43 5.61
N HIS A 344 28.07 17.76 6.68
CA HIS A 344 28.23 19.15 7.17
C HIS A 344 28.88 20.07 6.16
N GLN A 345 29.67 19.53 5.21
CA GLN A 345 30.31 20.31 4.15
C GLN A 345 29.30 21.01 3.24
N LEU A 346 28.07 20.48 3.07
CA LEU A 346 27.02 21.10 2.27
C LEU A 346 26.44 22.39 2.89
N ILE A 347 26.68 22.62 4.19
CA ILE A 347 26.21 23.83 4.90
C ILE A 347 26.74 25.09 4.23
N GLY A 348 27.98 25.06 3.70
CA GLY A 348 28.60 26.17 3.01
C GLY A 348 27.88 26.66 1.77
N LEU A 349 27.05 25.80 1.15
CA LEU A 349 26.29 26.13 -0.06
C LEU A 349 25.25 27.25 0.15
N GLU A 350 24.83 27.54 1.38
CA GLU A 350 23.97 28.68 1.67
C GLU A 350 24.57 30.02 1.28
N ASN A 351 25.91 30.12 1.30
CA ASN A 351 26.62 31.31 0.87
C ASN A 351 26.74 31.44 -0.66
N GLU A 352 26.55 30.35 -1.38
CA GLU A 352 26.64 30.26 -2.84
C GLU A 352 25.27 30.40 -3.53
N PHE A 353 24.22 29.91 -2.87
CA PHE A 353 22.85 29.87 -3.42
C PHE A 353 21.86 30.67 -2.56
N GLU A 354 21.35 31.77 -3.07
CA GLU A 354 20.39 32.64 -2.35
C GLU A 354 19.11 31.90 -1.93
N ASN A 355 18.69 30.87 -2.72
CA ASN A 355 17.47 30.09 -2.51
C ASN A 355 17.68 28.87 -1.61
N LEU A 356 18.91 28.58 -1.15
CA LEU A 356 19.20 27.54 -0.17
C LEU A 356 19.26 28.14 1.24
N LYS A 357 18.61 27.44 2.18
CA LYS A 357 18.66 27.79 3.61
C LYS A 357 18.98 26.59 4.46
N ASN A 358 19.89 26.74 5.39
CA ASN A 358 20.22 25.74 6.39
C ASN A 358 19.17 25.78 7.51
N ILE A 359 18.71 24.59 7.88
CA ILE A 359 17.88 24.36 9.06
C ILE A 359 18.46 23.15 9.82
N HIS A 360 18.21 23.08 11.11
CA HIS A 360 18.73 21.99 11.93
C HIS A 360 17.76 21.54 13.01
N VAL A 361 17.92 20.28 13.42
CA VAL A 361 17.21 19.72 14.58
C VAL A 361 17.87 20.24 15.86
N GLN A 362 17.10 20.82 16.76
CA GLN A 362 17.60 21.29 18.05
C GLN A 362 17.92 20.14 19.00
N VAL A 363 19.04 20.28 19.67
CA VAL A 363 19.52 19.37 20.71
C VAL A 363 19.83 20.18 21.95
N ALA A 364 19.39 19.75 23.13
CA ALA A 364 19.77 20.34 24.40
C ALA A 364 20.73 19.43 25.13
N ASP A 365 21.79 20.03 25.68
CA ASP A 365 22.64 19.38 26.68
C ASP A 365 22.14 19.78 28.07
N ILE A 366 21.65 18.81 28.81
CA ILE A 366 21.17 19.01 30.18
C ILE A 366 22.03 18.15 31.10
N ASN A 367 22.94 18.79 31.82
CA ASN A 367 23.85 18.13 32.75
C ASN A 367 24.74 17.04 32.12
N GLY A 368 25.19 17.21 30.88
CA GLY A 368 25.98 16.23 30.14
C GLY A 368 25.14 15.11 29.48
N GLU A 369 23.82 15.15 29.63
CA GLU A 369 22.91 14.29 28.90
C GLU A 369 22.31 15.03 27.71
N ILE A 370 22.41 14.42 26.51
CA ILE A 370 21.84 14.95 25.30
C ILE A 370 20.35 14.59 25.21
N ARG A 371 19.52 15.61 25.01
CA ARG A 371 18.10 15.45 24.74
C ARG A 371 17.75 16.00 23.36
N PHE A 372 17.14 15.18 22.54
CA PHE A 372 16.58 15.59 21.25
C PHE A 372 15.26 16.33 21.50
N LEU A 373 15.22 17.61 21.13
CA LEU A 373 14.01 18.43 21.32
C LEU A 373 12.98 18.18 20.21
N HIS A 374 13.39 17.56 19.10
CA HIS A 374 12.55 17.32 17.90
C HIS A 374 11.99 18.62 17.29
N THR A 375 12.54 19.77 17.64
CA THR A 375 12.21 21.08 17.06
C THR A 375 13.20 21.45 15.98
N ILE A 376 12.72 22.08 14.91
CA ILE A 376 13.52 22.56 13.79
C ILE A 376 13.76 24.05 13.95
N SER A 377 15.02 24.47 13.76
CA SER A 377 15.42 25.87 13.83
C SER A 377 16.24 26.27 12.60
N GLU A 378 16.29 27.58 12.34
CA GLU A 378 17.11 28.16 11.28
C GLU A 378 18.60 28.09 11.64
N GLY A 379 19.45 28.05 10.61
CA GLY A 379 20.88 27.92 10.73
C GLY A 379 21.37 26.48 10.69
N SER A 380 22.67 26.31 10.84
CA SER A 380 23.32 25.02 10.80
C SER A 380 23.65 24.48 12.20
N CYS A 381 23.77 23.17 12.31
CA CYS A 381 24.34 22.49 13.46
C CYS A 381 25.64 21.82 12.99
N ASP A 382 26.75 22.32 13.48
CA ASP A 382 28.12 21.82 13.12
C ASP A 382 28.54 20.64 14.00
N GLN A 383 27.78 20.29 15.04
CA GLN A 383 28.16 19.23 15.97
C GLN A 383 27.56 17.90 15.52
N SER A 384 28.43 16.88 15.49
CA SER A 384 28.00 15.49 15.35
C SER A 384 27.74 14.89 16.74
N TYR A 385 26.61 14.23 16.91
CA TYR A 385 26.22 13.61 18.20
C TYR A 385 26.33 12.08 18.16
N GLY A 386 27.09 11.53 17.21
CA GLY A 386 27.18 10.07 17.01
C GLY A 386 27.73 9.33 18.23
N VAL A 387 28.76 9.85 18.85
CA VAL A 387 29.39 9.25 20.04
C VAL A 387 28.43 9.29 21.24
N GLN A 388 27.66 10.37 21.39
CA GLN A 388 26.69 10.52 22.45
C GLN A 388 25.47 9.59 22.26
N VAL A 389 25.03 9.43 21.02
CA VAL A 389 23.97 8.44 20.67
C VAL A 389 24.45 7.01 20.99
N ALA A 390 25.73 6.71 20.70
CA ALA A 390 26.32 5.42 21.02
C ALA A 390 26.33 5.15 22.53
N ALA A 391 26.62 6.20 23.33
CA ALA A 391 26.57 6.13 24.80
C ALA A 391 25.13 5.87 25.29
N LEU A 392 24.12 6.58 24.73
CA LEU A 392 22.71 6.38 25.04
C LEU A 392 22.20 4.99 24.65
N ALA A 393 22.77 4.41 23.59
CA ALA A 393 22.47 3.04 23.16
C ALA A 393 23.12 1.96 24.04
N GLY A 394 23.92 2.34 25.04
CA GLY A 394 24.53 1.43 26.01
C GLY A 394 25.86 0.82 25.58
N LEU A 395 26.61 1.47 24.68
CA LEU A 395 27.97 1.04 24.39
C LEU A 395 28.82 1.12 25.67
N PRO A 396 29.83 0.21 25.86
CA PRO A 396 30.73 0.27 27.02
C PRO A 396 31.43 1.62 27.14
N ILE A 397 31.54 2.15 28.38
CA ILE A 397 32.08 3.48 28.65
C ILE A 397 33.48 3.64 28.08
N SER A 398 34.33 2.62 28.18
CA SER A 398 35.70 2.63 27.62
C SER A 398 35.71 2.80 26.10
N VAL A 399 34.75 2.26 25.37
CA VAL A 399 34.60 2.42 23.91
C VAL A 399 34.15 3.83 23.58
N VAL A 400 33.21 4.37 24.35
CA VAL A 400 32.66 5.73 24.16
C VAL A 400 33.76 6.79 24.43
N GLU A 401 34.54 6.64 25.49
CA GLU A 401 35.64 7.54 25.79
C GLU A 401 36.72 7.51 24.70
N ARG A 402 37.10 6.30 24.26
CA ARG A 402 38.05 6.17 23.15
C ARG A 402 37.52 6.77 21.84
N ALA A 403 36.22 6.62 21.55
CA ALA A 403 35.64 7.23 20.38
C ALA A 403 35.63 8.76 20.45
N ARG A 404 35.48 9.38 21.62
CA ARG A 404 35.61 10.84 21.82
C ARG A 404 37.01 11.32 21.50
N ASP A 405 38.05 10.64 22.04
CA ASP A 405 39.44 11.00 21.79
C ASP A 405 39.79 10.92 20.28
N LEU A 406 39.32 9.86 19.63
CA LEU A 406 39.50 9.67 18.20
C LEU A 406 38.75 10.71 17.37
N LEU A 407 37.54 11.11 17.77
CA LEU A 407 36.75 12.13 17.09
C LEU A 407 37.53 13.49 17.12
N ILE A 408 38.00 13.91 18.28
CA ILE A 408 38.79 15.14 18.44
C ILE A 408 40.04 15.11 17.54
N PHE A 409 40.72 13.97 17.50
CA PHE A 409 41.92 13.79 16.66
C PHE A 409 41.58 13.91 15.17
N LEU A 410 40.52 13.24 14.69
CA LEU A 410 40.11 13.28 13.29
C LEU A 410 39.60 14.66 12.87
N GLU A 411 38.88 15.37 13.71
CA GLU A 411 38.40 16.73 13.46
C GLU A 411 39.55 17.73 13.38
N SER A 412 40.59 17.58 14.23
CA SER A 412 41.78 18.42 14.17
C SER A 412 42.60 18.25 12.89
N GLN A 413 42.69 17.01 12.38
CA GLN A 413 43.34 16.74 11.09
C GLN A 413 42.54 17.33 9.91
N ALA A 414 41.19 17.23 9.95
CA ALA A 414 40.31 17.79 8.91
C ALA A 414 40.39 19.33 8.85
N GLN A 415 40.55 20.00 10.00
CA GLN A 415 40.73 21.46 10.07
C GLN A 415 42.12 21.92 9.56
N GLY A 416 43.18 21.14 9.80
CA GLY A 416 44.50 21.41 9.26
C GLY A 416 44.60 21.32 7.74
N ALA A 417 43.76 20.50 7.12
CA ALA A 417 43.66 20.38 5.66
C ALA A 417 42.83 21.52 4.99
N LYS A 418 41.98 22.24 5.73
CA LYS A 418 41.15 23.35 5.22
C LYS A 418 41.89 24.67 4.98
N ALA A 419 43.17 24.79 5.29
CA ALA A 419 43.94 26.02 5.07
C ALA A 419 44.39 26.27 3.61
N GLY A 420 43.91 25.48 2.65
CA GLY A 420 44.18 25.62 1.21
C GLY A 420 42.93 25.60 0.37
N SER A 421 42.53 26.80 -0.08
CA SER A 421 41.55 27.14 -1.14
C SER A 421 40.07 26.67 -0.99
N ASN A 422 39.23 27.58 -0.55
CA ASN A 422 37.77 27.52 -0.59
C ASN A 422 37.21 28.02 -1.94
N LYS A 423 37.44 27.35 -3.07
CA LYS A 423 36.68 27.60 -4.29
C LYS A 423 36.18 26.26 -4.79
N SER A 424 34.85 26.12 -4.83
CA SER A 424 34.21 25.03 -5.58
C SER A 424 34.61 25.12 -7.06
N PRO A 425 34.76 24.00 -7.78
CA PRO A 425 34.91 24.01 -9.23
C PRO A 425 33.72 24.72 -9.87
N ASP A 426 33.99 25.60 -10.85
CA ASP A 426 32.92 26.35 -11.57
C ASP A 426 31.81 25.41 -12.09
N TYR A 427 30.58 25.67 -11.68
CA TYR A 427 29.44 24.97 -12.19
C TYR A 427 29.17 25.32 -13.67
N ARG A 428 29.07 24.31 -14.53
CA ARG A 428 28.71 24.47 -15.94
C ARG A 428 27.36 23.82 -16.25
N PRO A 429 26.31 24.61 -16.52
CA PRO A 429 24.95 24.09 -16.72
C PRO A 429 24.72 23.34 -18.04
N ASP A 430 25.66 23.37 -18.96
CA ASP A 430 25.52 22.92 -20.36
C ASP A 430 25.83 21.43 -20.60
N GLY A 431 25.85 20.60 -19.55
CA GLY A 431 25.88 19.13 -19.69
C GLY A 431 27.16 18.53 -20.29
N GLN A 432 28.21 19.33 -20.48
CA GLN A 432 29.52 18.89 -20.99
C GLN A 432 30.56 18.74 -19.89
N SER A 433 30.25 18.06 -18.80
CA SER A 433 31.31 17.51 -17.96
C SER A 433 31.79 16.21 -18.59
N SER A 434 33.11 16.01 -18.64
CA SER A 434 33.78 14.86 -19.28
C SER A 434 33.32 13.49 -18.75
N ILE A 435 32.71 13.43 -17.57
CA ILE A 435 32.16 12.22 -16.94
C ILE A 435 30.82 11.79 -17.62
N TYR A 436 29.94 12.74 -17.98
CA TYR A 436 28.70 12.45 -18.72
C TYR A 436 29.01 12.00 -20.14
N GLY A 437 29.99 12.61 -20.80
CA GLY A 437 30.46 12.19 -22.12
C GLY A 437 31.05 10.79 -22.13
N TRP A 438 31.74 10.40 -21.08
CA TRP A 438 32.32 9.05 -20.93
C TRP A 438 31.25 7.98 -20.67
N MET A 439 30.28 8.25 -19.80
CA MET A 439 29.15 7.34 -19.54
C MET A 439 28.24 7.16 -20.78
N LEU A 440 28.10 8.18 -21.59
CA LEU A 440 27.30 8.11 -22.85
C LEU A 440 28.06 7.45 -23.99
N SER A 441 29.41 7.38 -23.96
CA SER A 441 30.24 6.75 -24.98
C SER A 441 30.52 5.26 -24.76
N SER A 442 30.28 4.75 -23.56
CA SER A 442 30.52 3.35 -23.20
C SER A 442 29.23 2.53 -23.15
N ASN A 443 28.66 2.22 -24.32
CA ASN A 443 27.52 1.37 -24.58
C ASN A 443 26.12 2.02 -24.46
N PRO A 444 25.59 2.63 -25.54
CA PRO A 444 24.26 3.26 -25.52
C PRO A 444 23.08 2.30 -25.36
N SER A 445 23.28 0.99 -25.50
CA SER A 445 22.23 -0.03 -25.43
C SER A 445 21.87 -0.50 -24.02
N GLU A 446 22.63 -0.09 -22.99
CA GLU A 446 22.39 -0.42 -21.59
C GLU A 446 22.03 0.78 -20.72
N ILE A 447 21.94 1.97 -21.30
CA ILE A 447 21.54 3.17 -20.57
C ILE A 447 20.04 3.12 -20.34
N VAL A 448 19.71 3.14 -19.07
CA VAL A 448 18.36 3.22 -18.51
C VAL A 448 17.52 4.23 -19.27
N ASN A 449 16.65 3.76 -20.18
CA ASN A 449 15.64 4.59 -20.81
C ASN A 449 14.48 4.85 -19.84
N ASP A 450 13.57 5.73 -20.18
CA ASP A 450 12.40 6.05 -19.33
C ASP A 450 11.54 4.82 -19.03
N GLU A 451 11.40 3.87 -19.96
CA GLU A 451 10.69 2.59 -19.76
C GLU A 451 11.37 1.71 -18.71
N PHE A 452 12.70 1.71 -18.65
CA PHE A 452 13.45 1.00 -17.62
C PHE A 452 13.23 1.60 -16.23
N LEU A 453 13.15 2.92 -16.12
CA LEU A 453 12.84 3.62 -14.86
C LEU A 453 11.39 3.36 -14.42
N GLU A 454 10.44 3.45 -15.34
CA GLU A 454 9.03 3.20 -15.06
C GLU A 454 8.75 1.74 -14.66
N SER A 455 9.45 0.78 -15.28
CA SER A 455 9.31 -0.65 -14.96
C SER A 455 9.98 -1.06 -13.64
N ASN A 456 10.87 -0.24 -13.09
CA ASN A 456 11.69 -0.58 -11.93
C ASN A 456 11.45 0.27 -10.68
N LEU A 457 10.59 1.29 -10.79
CA LEU A 457 10.08 2.00 -9.61
C LEU A 457 8.98 1.17 -8.94
N PRO A 458 8.94 1.10 -7.61
CA PRO A 458 7.83 0.49 -6.92
C PRO A 458 6.55 1.26 -7.27
N SER A 459 5.56 0.55 -7.85
CA SER A 459 4.22 1.10 -8.00
C SER A 459 3.68 1.38 -6.61
N ILE A 460 3.52 2.65 -6.29
CA ILE A 460 2.75 3.09 -5.12
C ILE A 460 1.30 2.73 -5.43
N LYS A 461 0.88 1.60 -4.88
CA LYS A 461 -0.54 1.25 -4.77
C LYS A 461 -1.10 1.87 -3.51
#